data_124140399f03fdcf0772184405e2ce09
#
_entry.id   124140399f03fdcf0772184405e2ce09
#
_cell.length_a   1.000
_cell.length_b   1.000
_cell.length_c   1.000
_cell.angle_alpha   90.00
_cell.angle_beta   90.00
_cell.angle_gamma   90.00
#
_symmetry.space_group_name_H-M   'P 1'
#
loop_
_entity.id
_entity.type
_entity.pdbx_description
1 polymer ?
#
loop_
_entity_poly.entity_id
_entity_poly.type
_entity_poly.pdbx_seq_one_letter_code
_entity_poly.pdbx_strand_id
1 'polypeptide(L)'
;MRMRLAALLAAVVGVSIVLSPATALATTTPTPTPSAGTATPEQNPIIEGQNVTVTLKDLNGGKGEPKPVPGVTLTVYADKKGGQVLGTQVTDTLGRVSIAIPSNGVYVVELDPKTLPDGVKLSGQGETDKTITARLGGSNFVQFQIGAVVIKAASFSSKLTDAVTSGLKYGLIIALAALGLSLIFGTTGLTNFGHGELITFGGIMTLGFNRGLGFPVIVAGILAVLASALFGFLQDRGLWRPLRNRGTGLIAMMIVSIGFALLLRSIYQYTVGSSTETLSQYVAQGRTDYGPIALSNKEVAIFGISIVTLVVTCIALMRTRLGKAMRAVSDNPALSASSGLRVDGVISAVWILGTALTGLSGVLLAVNQQVNFQMGFKILLLVFAAVTLGGLGTIWGALLGSLVIGLMVEVAPVLSIGGWHPVPASIKDVGALLVMILILLVRPQGILGKAQRIG
;
A
#
# COMPACT_ATOMS: atom_id res chain seq x y z
N MET A 1 -5.13 30.06 23.54
CA MET A 1 -5.73 28.87 22.88
C MET A 1 -5.60 28.91 21.34
N ARG A 2 -5.90 30.06 20.70
CA ARG A 2 -5.76 30.22 19.23
C ARG A 2 -4.32 30.09 18.70
N MET A 3 -3.31 30.58 19.43
CA MET A 3 -1.89 30.45 19.05
C MET A 3 -1.35 29.01 19.09
N ARG A 4 -1.82 28.14 20.00
CA ARG A 4 -1.37 26.74 20.08
C ARG A 4 -1.98 25.87 18.97
N LEU A 5 -3.19 26.19 18.52
CA LEU A 5 -3.83 25.51 17.38
C LEU A 5 -3.14 25.89 16.06
N ALA A 6 -2.77 27.18 15.92
CA ALA A 6 -2.01 27.65 14.74
C ALA A 6 -0.61 27.05 14.66
N ALA A 7 0.08 26.87 15.80
CA ALA A 7 1.38 26.22 15.85
C ALA A 7 1.30 24.72 15.51
N LEU A 8 0.21 24.06 15.87
CA LEU A 8 -0.02 22.64 15.56
C LEU A 8 -0.36 22.44 14.07
N LEU A 9 -1.18 23.34 13.52
CA LEU A 9 -1.44 23.40 12.08
C LEU A 9 -0.16 23.73 11.29
N ALA A 10 0.65 24.67 11.78
CA ALA A 10 1.92 25.02 11.17
C ALA A 10 2.95 23.88 11.21
N ALA A 11 2.98 23.06 12.29
CA ALA A 11 3.86 21.90 12.37
C ALA A 11 3.45 20.77 11.42
N VAL A 12 2.14 20.52 11.27
CA VAL A 12 1.61 19.52 10.33
C VAL A 12 1.77 20.02 8.88
N VAL A 13 1.52 21.30 8.63
CA VAL A 13 1.71 21.95 7.33
C VAL A 13 3.20 22.14 7.01
N GLY A 14 4.04 22.43 7.99
CA GLY A 14 5.49 22.59 7.81
C GLY A 14 6.19 21.31 7.36
N VAL A 15 5.78 20.14 7.86
CA VAL A 15 6.28 18.84 7.37
C VAL A 15 5.79 18.55 5.95
N SER A 16 4.63 19.07 5.54
CA SER A 16 4.08 18.90 4.20
C SER A 16 4.74 19.84 3.17
N ILE A 17 5.13 21.05 3.55
CA ILE A 17 5.73 22.05 2.66
C ILE A 17 7.15 21.65 2.22
N VAL A 18 7.90 20.90 3.04
CA VAL A 18 9.24 20.40 2.67
C VAL A 18 9.19 19.32 1.58
N LEU A 19 8.01 18.78 1.28
CA LEU A 19 7.80 17.69 0.32
C LEU A 19 7.19 18.14 -1.03
N SER A 20 6.96 19.44 -1.23
CA SER A 20 6.51 19.94 -2.53
C SER A 20 7.65 19.93 -3.53
N PRO A 21 7.55 19.25 -4.69
CA PRO A 21 8.52 19.39 -5.75
C PRO A 21 8.48 20.85 -6.24
N ALA A 22 9.63 21.50 -6.29
CA ALA A 22 9.78 22.82 -6.88
C ALA A 22 9.30 22.76 -8.33
N THR A 23 8.17 23.40 -8.64
CA THR A 23 7.75 23.66 -10.00
C THR A 23 8.75 24.64 -10.61
N ALA A 24 9.65 24.13 -11.45
CA ALA A 24 10.52 24.94 -12.27
C ALA A 24 9.68 25.79 -13.22
N LEU A 25 9.68 27.10 -13.03
CA LEU A 25 9.16 28.05 -14.00
C LEU A 25 9.98 27.90 -15.30
N ALA A 26 9.34 27.42 -16.34
CA ALA A 26 9.90 27.38 -17.68
C ALA A 26 9.98 28.79 -18.23
N THR A 27 11.18 29.34 -18.28
CA THR A 27 11.51 30.54 -19.06
C THR A 27 11.50 30.18 -20.54
N THR A 28 10.59 30.77 -21.30
CA THR A 28 10.51 30.65 -22.75
C THR A 28 11.71 31.37 -23.39
N THR A 29 12.60 30.62 -24.01
CA THR A 29 13.65 31.13 -24.89
C THR A 29 13.25 30.89 -26.35
N PRO A 30 13.48 31.81 -27.30
CA PRO A 30 12.96 31.70 -28.66
C PRO A 30 13.72 30.66 -29.50
N THR A 31 12.97 30.00 -30.36
CA THR A 31 13.35 28.96 -31.31
C THR A 31 14.42 29.39 -32.33
N PRO A 32 15.47 28.63 -32.57
CA PRO A 32 16.27 28.73 -33.77
C PRO A 32 15.72 27.83 -34.88
N THR A 33 15.77 28.33 -36.09
CA THR A 33 15.40 27.72 -37.37
C THR A 33 16.18 26.43 -37.68
N PRO A 34 15.56 25.39 -38.26
CA PRO A 34 16.21 24.09 -38.45
C PRO A 34 17.19 24.09 -39.59
N SER A 35 18.41 23.63 -39.32
CA SER A 35 19.39 23.18 -40.33
C SER A 35 19.24 21.69 -40.53
N ALA A 36 19.19 21.25 -41.79
CA ALA A 36 19.09 19.86 -42.18
C ALA A 36 20.37 19.08 -41.86
N GLY A 37 20.25 18.00 -41.12
CA GLY A 37 21.35 17.09 -40.82
C GLY A 37 20.87 15.81 -40.17
N THR A 38 21.05 14.70 -40.90
CA THR A 38 21.15 13.28 -40.54
C THR A 38 20.29 12.76 -39.37
N ALA A 39 19.30 11.92 -39.71
CA ALA A 39 18.38 11.28 -38.81
C ALA A 39 19.07 10.33 -37.81
N THR A 40 19.18 10.76 -36.57
CA THR A 40 19.30 9.90 -35.40
C THR A 40 17.88 9.51 -34.96
N PRO A 41 17.60 8.30 -34.44
CA PRO A 41 16.23 7.93 -34.00
C PRO A 41 15.77 8.86 -32.90
N GLU A 42 14.80 9.68 -33.20
CA GLU A 42 14.24 10.73 -32.35
C GLU A 42 13.49 10.07 -31.20
N GLN A 43 13.87 10.39 -29.97
CA GLN A 43 13.07 10.09 -28.77
C GLN A 43 11.77 10.90 -28.90
N ASN A 44 10.64 10.19 -29.12
CA ASN A 44 9.32 10.79 -29.19
C ASN A 44 9.02 11.58 -27.93
N PRO A 45 8.63 12.86 -28.01
CA PRO A 45 8.25 13.64 -26.84
C PRO A 45 7.05 13.02 -26.16
N ILE A 46 7.15 12.78 -24.86
CA ILE A 46 6.02 12.39 -24.02
C ILE A 46 5.10 13.60 -23.93
N ILE A 47 4.02 13.61 -24.72
CA ILE A 47 2.97 14.62 -24.62
C ILE A 47 2.13 14.26 -23.40
N GLU A 48 2.22 15.03 -22.33
CA GLU A 48 1.36 14.89 -21.16
C GLU A 48 -0.09 15.11 -21.57
N GLY A 49 -0.94 14.10 -21.33
CA GLY A 49 -2.36 14.35 -21.24
C GLY A 49 -3.31 13.32 -21.81
N GLN A 50 -3.07 12.59 -22.91
CA GLN A 50 -4.08 11.71 -23.51
C GLN A 50 -3.44 10.66 -24.42
N ASN A 51 -2.61 9.81 -23.83
CA ASN A 51 -1.84 8.85 -24.60
C ASN A 51 -2.13 7.40 -24.17
N VAL A 52 -2.08 6.49 -25.13
CA VAL A 52 -1.90 5.07 -24.86
C VAL A 52 -0.41 4.77 -24.92
N THR A 53 0.16 4.40 -23.78
CA THR A 53 1.57 4.01 -23.67
C THR A 53 1.69 2.51 -23.71
N VAL A 54 2.43 2.00 -24.67
CA VAL A 54 2.76 0.57 -24.78
C VAL A 54 4.20 0.35 -24.39
N THR A 55 4.45 -0.68 -23.59
CA THR A 55 5.80 -1.09 -23.21
C THR A 55 6.00 -2.54 -23.60
N LEU A 56 7.00 -2.80 -24.41
CA LEU A 56 7.38 -4.14 -24.84
C LEU A 56 8.65 -4.58 -24.13
N LYS A 57 8.54 -5.70 -23.41
CA LYS A 57 9.68 -6.31 -22.70
C LYS A 57 9.73 -7.80 -23.01
N ASP A 58 10.86 -8.28 -23.43
CA ASP A 58 11.13 -9.70 -23.57
C ASP A 58 11.40 -10.29 -22.18
N LEU A 59 10.56 -11.23 -21.78
CA LEU A 59 10.67 -11.96 -20.52
C LEU A 59 11.73 -13.07 -20.56
N ASN A 60 12.37 -13.27 -21.72
CA ASN A 60 13.48 -14.21 -21.95
C ASN A 60 13.25 -15.59 -21.31
N GLY A 61 12.03 -16.13 -21.47
CA GLY A 61 11.65 -17.41 -20.89
C GLY A 61 11.61 -17.46 -19.36
N GLY A 62 11.53 -16.30 -18.69
CA GLY A 62 11.56 -16.18 -17.22
C GLY A 62 12.96 -16.26 -16.61
N LYS A 63 14.01 -16.27 -17.41
CA LYS A 63 15.39 -16.29 -16.96
C LYS A 63 16.03 -14.90 -17.12
N GLY A 64 16.20 -14.20 -16.00
CA GLY A 64 16.88 -12.90 -15.95
C GLY A 64 15.95 -11.69 -15.93
N GLU A 65 16.54 -10.48 -16.01
CA GLU A 65 15.75 -9.23 -16.05
C GLU A 65 15.08 -9.06 -17.42
N PRO A 66 13.81 -8.58 -17.45
CA PRO A 66 13.11 -8.30 -18.70
C PRO A 66 13.86 -7.28 -19.56
N LYS A 67 14.23 -7.65 -20.78
CA LYS A 67 14.93 -6.76 -21.72
C LYS A 67 13.93 -5.94 -22.54
N PRO A 68 14.17 -4.65 -22.77
CA PRO A 68 13.34 -3.85 -23.67
C PRO A 68 13.43 -4.39 -25.11
N VAL A 69 12.32 -4.32 -25.86
CA VAL A 69 12.24 -4.75 -27.24
C VAL A 69 11.99 -3.54 -28.14
N PRO A 70 13.04 -2.96 -28.74
CA PRO A 70 12.92 -1.85 -29.68
C PRO A 70 12.55 -2.32 -31.08
N GLY A 71 12.13 -1.38 -31.95
CA GLY A 71 11.92 -1.63 -33.37
C GLY A 71 10.61 -2.31 -33.72
N VAL A 72 9.68 -2.47 -32.79
CA VAL A 72 8.39 -3.14 -33.05
C VAL A 72 7.32 -2.12 -33.40
N THR A 73 6.60 -2.36 -34.50
CA THR A 73 5.52 -1.49 -34.98
C THR A 73 4.21 -1.80 -34.25
N LEU A 74 3.60 -0.74 -33.72
CA LEU A 74 2.32 -0.78 -33.02
C LEU A 74 1.34 0.18 -33.64
N THR A 75 0.10 -0.28 -33.87
CA THR A 75 -1.00 0.52 -34.43
C THR A 75 -2.17 0.58 -33.45
N VAL A 76 -2.70 1.77 -33.23
CA VAL A 76 -3.88 1.99 -32.39
C VAL A 76 -5.09 2.32 -33.26
N TYR A 77 -6.16 1.56 -33.07
CA TYR A 77 -7.45 1.72 -33.74
C TYR A 77 -8.52 2.20 -32.76
N ALA A 78 -9.47 2.98 -33.26
CA ALA A 78 -10.69 3.30 -32.52
C ALA A 78 -11.70 2.15 -32.63
N ASP A 79 -12.37 1.85 -31.53
CA ASP A 79 -13.45 0.87 -31.34
C ASP A 79 -13.08 -0.60 -31.58
N LYS A 80 -12.55 -0.95 -32.77
CA LYS A 80 -12.28 -2.33 -33.17
C LYS A 80 -11.05 -2.43 -34.05
N LYS A 81 -10.46 -3.62 -34.13
CA LYS A 81 -9.37 -3.96 -35.02
C LYS A 81 -9.76 -3.68 -36.48
N GLY A 82 -8.90 -2.96 -37.22
CA GLY A 82 -9.17 -2.52 -38.59
C GLY A 82 -10.15 -1.34 -38.68
N GLY A 83 -10.50 -0.70 -37.57
CA GLY A 83 -11.26 0.55 -37.56
C GLY A 83 -10.41 1.76 -37.95
N GLN A 84 -10.83 2.96 -37.53
CA GLN A 84 -10.08 4.18 -37.77
C GLN A 84 -8.69 4.11 -37.11
N VAL A 85 -7.62 4.23 -37.92
CA VAL A 85 -6.25 4.29 -37.39
C VAL A 85 -6.01 5.65 -36.73
N LEU A 86 -5.64 5.66 -35.50
CA LEU A 86 -5.29 6.88 -34.75
C LEU A 86 -3.80 7.19 -34.83
N GLY A 87 -2.97 6.16 -34.95
CA GLY A 87 -1.55 6.31 -35.11
C GLY A 87 -0.84 4.96 -35.24
N THR A 88 0.29 4.98 -35.92
CA THR A 88 1.22 3.85 -36.05
C THR A 88 2.59 4.36 -35.67
N GLN A 89 3.24 3.72 -34.72
CA GLN A 89 4.57 4.11 -34.23
C GLN A 89 5.43 2.88 -33.89
N VAL A 90 6.73 3.08 -33.88
CA VAL A 90 7.73 2.05 -33.61
C VAL A 90 8.28 2.24 -32.19
N THR A 91 8.51 1.14 -31.46
CA THR A 91 9.05 1.21 -30.10
C THR A 91 10.48 1.75 -30.08
N ASP A 92 10.76 2.61 -29.10
CA ASP A 92 12.07 3.23 -28.82
C ASP A 92 13.09 2.22 -28.26
N THR A 93 14.30 2.67 -27.96
CA THR A 93 15.39 1.88 -27.37
C THR A 93 15.03 1.29 -25.99
N LEU A 94 14.02 1.83 -25.30
CA LEU A 94 13.49 1.34 -24.03
C LEU A 94 12.27 0.42 -24.22
N GLY A 95 11.94 0.07 -25.47
CA GLY A 95 10.77 -0.75 -25.80
C GLY A 95 9.44 -0.05 -25.56
N ARG A 96 9.39 1.29 -25.63
CA ARG A 96 8.19 2.09 -25.35
C ARG A 96 7.71 2.81 -26.58
N VAL A 97 6.39 2.98 -26.65
CA VAL A 97 5.75 3.86 -27.62
C VAL A 97 4.55 4.54 -26.95
N SER A 98 4.27 5.77 -27.36
CA SER A 98 3.13 6.54 -26.86
C SER A 98 2.35 7.13 -28.01
N ILE A 99 1.08 6.75 -28.15
CA ILE A 99 0.18 7.19 -29.24
C ILE A 99 -0.95 8.01 -28.61
N ALA A 100 -1.16 9.23 -29.12
CA ALA A 100 -2.21 10.12 -28.64
C ALA A 100 -3.60 9.59 -28.97
N ILE A 101 -4.53 9.76 -28.03
CA ILE A 101 -5.95 9.41 -28.20
C ILE A 101 -6.82 10.64 -28.06
N PRO A 102 -7.88 10.79 -28.90
CA PRO A 102 -8.68 12.03 -28.95
C PRO A 102 -9.75 12.12 -27.85
N SER A 103 -10.25 11.01 -27.33
CA SER A 103 -11.38 10.98 -26.40
C SER A 103 -11.36 9.77 -25.47
N ASN A 104 -12.29 9.75 -24.51
CA ASN A 104 -12.62 8.53 -23.76
C ASN A 104 -13.26 7.51 -24.70
N GLY A 105 -12.86 6.26 -24.64
CA GLY A 105 -13.42 5.24 -25.51
C GLY A 105 -12.72 3.90 -25.44
N VAL A 106 -13.16 3.00 -26.27
CA VAL A 106 -12.53 1.69 -26.47
C VAL A 106 -11.53 1.82 -27.62
N TYR A 107 -10.32 1.33 -27.40
CA TYR A 107 -9.25 1.33 -28.39
C TYR A 107 -8.64 -0.06 -28.50
N VAL A 108 -8.22 -0.40 -29.72
CA VAL A 108 -7.51 -1.66 -29.96
C VAL A 108 -6.08 -1.34 -30.36
N VAL A 109 -5.14 -1.89 -29.61
CA VAL A 109 -3.70 -1.78 -29.90
C VAL A 109 -3.28 -3.08 -30.58
N GLU A 110 -2.81 -2.98 -31.82
CA GLU A 110 -2.30 -4.10 -32.60
C GLU A 110 -0.78 -4.03 -32.72
N LEU A 111 -0.13 -5.17 -32.46
CA LEU A 111 1.30 -5.37 -32.67
C LEU A 111 1.52 -6.12 -33.96
N ASP A 112 2.41 -5.60 -34.84
CA ASP A 112 2.81 -6.31 -36.05
C ASP A 112 3.89 -7.38 -35.72
N PRO A 113 3.53 -8.68 -35.80
CA PRO A 113 4.47 -9.75 -35.46
C PRO A 113 5.69 -9.83 -36.40
N LYS A 114 5.59 -9.25 -37.63
CA LYS A 114 6.67 -9.28 -38.63
C LYS A 114 7.82 -8.33 -38.25
N THR A 115 7.56 -7.38 -37.33
CA THR A 115 8.57 -6.40 -36.92
C THR A 115 9.29 -6.82 -35.62
N LEU A 116 8.96 -8.00 -35.07
CA LEU A 116 9.66 -8.53 -33.91
C LEU A 116 11.11 -8.90 -34.26
N PRO A 117 12.09 -8.58 -33.42
CA PRO A 117 13.49 -8.99 -33.62
C PRO A 117 13.64 -10.50 -33.68
N ASP A 118 14.68 -10.97 -34.39
CA ASP A 118 14.97 -12.40 -34.53
C ASP A 118 15.12 -13.08 -33.13
N GLY A 119 14.43 -14.20 -32.99
CA GLY A 119 14.42 -14.99 -31.76
C GLY A 119 13.39 -14.55 -30.72
N VAL A 120 12.73 -13.42 -30.89
CA VAL A 120 11.70 -12.90 -29.99
C VAL A 120 10.31 -13.33 -30.48
N LYS A 121 9.58 -14.09 -29.68
CA LYS A 121 8.24 -14.60 -30.01
C LYS A 121 7.20 -14.08 -29.03
N LEU A 122 5.98 -13.86 -29.49
CA LEU A 122 4.84 -13.58 -28.61
C LEU A 122 4.58 -14.79 -27.69
N SER A 123 4.37 -14.52 -26.40
CA SER A 123 3.99 -15.54 -25.43
C SER A 123 2.48 -15.77 -25.45
N GLY A 124 2.06 -16.99 -25.18
CA GLY A 124 0.64 -17.36 -25.11
C GLY A 124 0.03 -17.73 -26.45
N GLN A 125 -1.28 -17.50 -26.62
CA GLN A 125 -2.02 -17.83 -27.84
C GLN A 125 -1.72 -16.89 -29.03
N GLY A 126 -0.63 -16.10 -28.95
CA GLY A 126 -0.23 -15.19 -30.02
C GLY A 126 -1.17 -14.00 -30.20
N GLU A 127 -1.78 -13.51 -29.11
CA GLU A 127 -2.62 -12.31 -29.15
C GLU A 127 -1.80 -11.13 -29.69
N THR A 128 -2.07 -10.77 -30.93
CA THR A 128 -1.44 -9.63 -31.62
C THR A 128 -2.15 -8.33 -31.33
N ASP A 129 -3.33 -8.37 -30.74
CA ASP A 129 -4.14 -7.20 -30.43
C ASP A 129 -4.66 -7.21 -28.98
N LYS A 130 -4.80 -6.03 -28.39
CA LYS A 130 -5.38 -5.84 -27.07
C LYS A 130 -6.37 -4.69 -27.07
N THR A 131 -7.56 -4.97 -26.57
CA THR A 131 -8.59 -3.96 -26.37
C THR A 131 -8.45 -3.29 -25.01
N ILE A 132 -8.47 -1.97 -25.00
CA ILE A 132 -8.41 -1.16 -23.77
C ILE A 132 -9.57 -0.15 -23.74
N THR A 133 -10.05 0.14 -22.54
CA THR A 133 -10.96 1.26 -22.31
C THR A 133 -10.15 2.42 -21.73
N ALA A 134 -9.83 3.38 -22.59
CA ALA A 134 -9.03 4.53 -22.20
C ALA A 134 -9.89 5.64 -21.60
N ARG A 135 -9.34 6.31 -20.57
CA ARG A 135 -9.95 7.47 -19.90
C ARG A 135 -9.02 8.67 -20.03
N LEU A 136 -9.60 9.84 -20.30
CA LEU A 136 -8.87 11.11 -20.36
C LEU A 136 -8.32 11.46 -18.96
N GLY A 137 -7.10 11.96 -18.92
CA GLY A 137 -6.42 12.32 -17.67
C GLY A 137 -5.85 11.15 -16.89
N GLY A 138 -5.94 9.90 -17.42
CA GLY A 138 -5.35 8.69 -16.87
C GLY A 138 -4.21 8.17 -17.73
N SER A 139 -3.23 7.52 -17.10
CA SER A 139 -2.19 6.78 -17.83
C SER A 139 -2.77 5.45 -18.33
N ASN A 140 -2.96 5.35 -19.64
CA ASN A 140 -3.46 4.13 -20.28
C ASN A 140 -2.27 3.27 -20.72
N PHE A 141 -1.94 2.23 -19.96
CA PHE A 141 -0.83 1.34 -20.24
C PHE A 141 -1.29 0.02 -20.88
N VAL A 142 -0.62 -0.39 -21.93
CA VAL A 142 -0.78 -1.69 -22.56
C VAL A 142 0.54 -2.44 -22.51
N GLN A 143 0.49 -3.70 -22.10
CA GLN A 143 1.66 -4.57 -22.06
C GLN A 143 1.39 -5.83 -22.88
N PHE A 144 2.24 -6.10 -23.88
CA PHE A 144 2.28 -7.37 -24.57
C PHE A 144 3.32 -8.27 -23.92
N GLN A 145 2.97 -9.54 -23.74
CA GLN A 145 3.90 -10.53 -23.22
C GLN A 145 4.73 -11.09 -24.38
N ILE A 146 6.01 -10.81 -24.37
CA ILE A 146 6.99 -11.25 -25.34
C ILE A 146 7.98 -12.19 -24.67
N GLY A 147 8.45 -13.20 -25.42
CA GLY A 147 9.33 -14.24 -24.89
C GLY A 147 8.60 -15.56 -24.65
N ALA A 148 9.29 -16.67 -24.76
CA ALA A 148 8.73 -18.01 -24.61
C ALA A 148 8.49 -18.36 -23.13
N VAL A 149 7.58 -17.64 -22.48
CA VAL A 149 7.00 -18.13 -21.24
C VAL A 149 5.81 -19.01 -21.64
N VAL A 150 6.01 -20.31 -21.66
CA VAL A 150 4.89 -21.25 -21.56
C VAL A 150 4.29 -21.01 -20.19
N ILE A 151 3.25 -20.19 -20.14
CA ILE A 151 2.41 -20.08 -18.95
C ILE A 151 1.72 -21.44 -18.83
N LYS A 152 2.41 -22.42 -18.23
CA LYS A 152 1.74 -23.61 -17.71
C LYS A 152 0.66 -23.06 -16.80
N ALA A 153 -0.59 -23.37 -17.12
CA ALA A 153 -1.69 -23.05 -16.24
C ALA A 153 -1.29 -23.52 -14.83
N ALA A 154 -1.07 -22.58 -13.93
CA ALA A 154 -0.56 -22.91 -12.60
C ALA A 154 -1.52 -23.91 -11.97
N SER A 155 -1.00 -25.03 -11.49
CA SER A 155 -1.80 -26.07 -10.84
C SER A 155 -2.54 -25.47 -9.65
N PHE A 156 -3.65 -26.07 -9.24
CA PHE A 156 -4.38 -25.61 -8.06
C PHE A 156 -3.47 -25.54 -6.82
N SER A 157 -2.59 -26.55 -6.66
CA SER A 157 -1.61 -26.57 -5.56
C SER A 157 -0.66 -25.37 -5.60
N SER A 158 -0.14 -25.00 -6.78
CA SER A 158 0.73 -23.83 -6.93
C SER A 158 -0.01 -22.53 -6.60
N LYS A 159 -1.25 -22.36 -7.13
CA LYS A 159 -2.09 -21.19 -6.82
C LYS A 159 -2.39 -21.09 -5.33
N LEU A 160 -2.68 -22.22 -4.68
CA LEU A 160 -2.95 -22.26 -3.25
C LEU A 160 -1.70 -21.91 -2.43
N THR A 161 -0.53 -22.45 -2.79
CA THR A 161 0.73 -22.11 -2.13
C THR A 161 1.07 -20.64 -2.26
N ASP A 162 0.91 -20.04 -3.45
CA ASP A 162 1.11 -18.62 -3.68
C ASP A 162 0.12 -17.78 -2.86
N ALA A 163 -1.14 -18.20 -2.78
CA ALA A 163 -2.19 -17.52 -2.00
C ALA A 163 -1.91 -17.58 -0.49
N VAL A 164 -1.49 -18.74 0.03
CA VAL A 164 -1.12 -18.90 1.44
C VAL A 164 0.09 -18.03 1.77
N THR A 165 1.11 -18.04 0.92
CA THR A 165 2.32 -17.22 1.12
C THR A 165 2.00 -15.73 1.09
N SER A 166 1.19 -15.29 0.12
CA SER A 166 0.72 -13.90 0.03
C SER A 166 -0.18 -13.53 1.22
N GLY A 167 -1.03 -14.45 1.66
CA GLY A 167 -1.89 -14.28 2.83
C GLY A 167 -1.12 -14.14 4.13
N LEU A 168 -0.09 -14.95 4.34
CA LEU A 168 0.81 -14.82 5.49
C LEU A 168 1.55 -13.48 5.47
N LYS A 169 2.11 -13.09 4.31
CA LYS A 169 2.76 -11.79 4.13
C LYS A 169 1.81 -10.63 4.45
N TYR A 170 0.62 -10.64 3.88
CA TYR A 170 -0.38 -9.59 4.08
C TYR A 170 -0.88 -9.59 5.53
N GLY A 171 -1.09 -10.76 6.12
CA GLY A 171 -1.44 -10.94 7.53
C GLY A 171 -0.40 -10.37 8.48
N LEU A 172 0.90 -10.51 8.19
CA LEU A 172 1.98 -9.92 8.99
C LEU A 172 2.01 -8.39 8.88
N ILE A 173 1.75 -7.83 7.70
CA ILE A 173 1.63 -6.37 7.51
C ILE A 173 0.44 -5.83 8.32
N ILE A 174 -0.72 -6.51 8.25
CA ILE A 174 -1.90 -6.15 9.05
C ILE A 174 -1.58 -6.30 10.55
N ALA A 175 -0.82 -7.33 10.95
CA ALA A 175 -0.49 -7.59 12.36
C ALA A 175 0.30 -6.44 13.02
N LEU A 176 1.18 -5.77 12.28
CA LEU A 176 1.88 -4.59 12.78
C LEU A 176 0.92 -3.45 13.10
N ALA A 177 -0.01 -3.15 12.18
CA ALA A 177 -1.03 -2.13 12.39
C ALA A 177 -2.03 -2.55 13.49
N ALA A 178 -2.47 -3.80 13.50
CA ALA A 178 -3.40 -4.36 14.46
C ALA A 178 -2.81 -4.36 15.88
N LEU A 179 -1.53 -4.68 16.02
CA LEU A 179 -0.83 -4.59 17.30
C LEU A 179 -0.75 -3.15 17.78
N GLY A 180 -0.45 -2.18 16.88
CA GLY A 180 -0.50 -0.75 17.20
C GLY A 180 -1.87 -0.29 17.66
N LEU A 181 -2.93 -0.70 16.97
CA LEU A 181 -4.31 -0.42 17.35
C LEU A 181 -4.68 -1.06 18.70
N SER A 182 -4.31 -2.32 18.90
CA SER A 182 -4.59 -3.06 20.13
C SER A 182 -3.90 -2.44 21.36
N LEU A 183 -2.69 -1.91 21.21
CA LEU A 183 -1.99 -1.18 22.27
C LEU A 183 -2.71 0.11 22.65
N ILE A 184 -3.10 0.93 21.67
CA ILE A 184 -3.81 2.19 21.89
C ILE A 184 -5.17 1.91 22.53
N PHE A 185 -5.95 0.99 21.97
CA PHE A 185 -7.25 0.61 22.50
C PHE A 185 -7.14 0.04 23.93
N GLY A 186 -6.22 -0.91 24.15
CA GLY A 186 -6.05 -1.57 25.44
C GLY A 186 -5.74 -0.62 26.59
N THR A 187 -5.02 0.48 26.33
CA THR A 187 -4.64 1.44 27.38
C THR A 187 -5.58 2.63 27.51
N THR A 188 -6.28 3.01 26.44
CA THR A 188 -7.12 4.23 26.43
C THR A 188 -8.61 3.94 26.30
N GLY A 189 -8.99 2.73 25.90
CA GLY A 189 -10.36 2.39 25.52
C GLY A 189 -10.83 3.03 24.22
N LEU A 190 -9.98 3.83 23.57
CA LEU A 190 -10.33 4.60 22.38
C LEU A 190 -10.26 3.74 21.12
N THR A 191 -11.38 3.57 20.43
CA THR A 191 -11.42 3.09 19.06
C THR A 191 -11.07 4.24 18.13
N ASN A 192 -9.83 4.25 17.64
CA ASN A 192 -9.32 5.32 16.79
C ASN A 192 -9.65 5.05 15.31
N PHE A 193 -10.66 5.70 14.76
CA PHE A 193 -10.99 5.60 13.33
C PHE A 193 -9.96 6.29 12.41
N GLY A 194 -9.09 7.15 12.96
CA GLY A 194 -7.94 7.71 12.25
C GLY A 194 -6.75 6.75 12.11
N HIS A 195 -6.87 5.50 12.59
CA HIS A 195 -5.75 4.56 12.57
C HIS A 195 -5.27 4.20 11.16
N GLY A 196 -6.19 4.13 10.19
CA GLY A 196 -5.84 3.94 8.77
C GLY A 196 -4.94 5.05 8.23
N GLU A 197 -5.19 6.29 8.65
CA GLU A 197 -4.38 7.42 8.20
C GLU A 197 -2.94 7.40 8.77
N LEU A 198 -2.72 6.70 9.88
CA LEU A 198 -1.37 6.46 10.41
C LEU A 198 -0.59 5.46 9.55
N ILE A 199 -1.28 4.49 8.94
CA ILE A 199 -0.70 3.58 7.94
C ILE A 199 -0.33 4.38 6.69
N THR A 200 -1.28 5.19 6.18
CA THR A 200 -1.05 6.06 5.02
C THR A 200 0.12 7.01 5.28
N PHE A 201 0.23 7.58 6.48
CA PHE A 201 1.35 8.44 6.87
C PHE A 201 2.70 7.75 6.69
N GLY A 202 2.86 6.52 7.17
CA GLY A 202 4.08 5.74 7.00
C GLY A 202 4.45 5.53 5.52
N GLY A 203 3.48 5.19 4.68
CA GLY A 203 3.67 5.03 3.24
C GLY A 203 4.06 6.33 2.54
N ILE A 204 3.36 7.43 2.82
CA ILE A 204 3.64 8.75 2.24
C ILE A 204 5.01 9.28 2.68
N MET A 205 5.36 9.15 3.96
CA MET A 205 6.69 9.54 4.44
C MET A 205 7.79 8.74 3.74
N THR A 206 7.58 7.44 3.52
CA THR A 206 8.52 6.61 2.74
C THR A 206 8.67 7.13 1.33
N LEU A 207 7.56 7.45 0.64
CA LEU A 207 7.57 8.02 -0.70
C LEU A 207 8.31 9.36 -0.74
N GLY A 208 8.03 10.24 0.22
CA GLY A 208 8.66 11.56 0.33
C GLY A 208 10.18 11.46 0.55
N PHE A 209 10.63 10.62 1.47
CA PHE A 209 12.07 10.42 1.69
C PHE A 209 12.74 9.72 0.51
N ASN A 210 12.06 8.78 -0.15
CA ASN A 210 12.62 8.04 -1.28
C ASN A 210 12.65 8.86 -2.58
N ARG A 211 11.51 9.42 -3.01
CA ARG A 211 11.43 10.19 -4.27
C ARG A 211 11.72 11.67 -4.09
N GLY A 212 11.30 12.27 -2.98
CA GLY A 212 11.50 13.69 -2.73
C GLY A 212 12.94 14.03 -2.35
N LEU A 213 13.56 13.21 -1.49
CA LEU A 213 14.94 13.43 -1.01
C LEU A 213 15.96 12.47 -1.61
N GLY A 214 15.56 11.50 -2.44
CA GLY A 214 16.45 10.58 -3.13
C GLY A 214 17.07 9.48 -2.25
N PHE A 215 16.58 9.26 -1.03
CA PHE A 215 17.14 8.23 -0.15
C PHE A 215 16.80 6.82 -0.64
N PRO A 216 17.69 5.83 -0.45
CA PRO A 216 17.37 4.43 -0.66
C PRO A 216 16.16 4.01 0.16
N VAL A 217 15.30 3.11 -0.38
CA VAL A 217 14.01 2.70 0.24
C VAL A 217 14.19 2.22 1.69
N ILE A 218 15.29 1.54 2.01
CA ILE A 218 15.57 1.07 3.38
C ILE A 218 15.76 2.24 4.34
N VAL A 219 16.57 3.23 3.96
CA VAL A 219 16.79 4.44 4.77
C VAL A 219 15.51 5.26 4.87
N ALA A 220 14.79 5.44 3.75
CA ALA A 220 13.51 6.11 3.71
C ALA A 220 12.48 5.45 4.63
N GLY A 221 12.44 4.11 4.67
CA GLY A 221 11.58 3.35 5.56
C GLY A 221 11.90 3.57 7.04
N ILE A 222 13.18 3.53 7.41
CA ILE A 222 13.61 3.81 8.80
C ILE A 222 13.21 5.23 9.22
N LEU A 223 13.48 6.23 8.38
CA LEU A 223 13.11 7.61 8.63
C LEU A 223 11.58 7.78 8.72
N ALA A 224 10.81 7.06 7.89
CA ALA A 224 9.35 7.08 7.94
C ALA A 224 8.79 6.48 9.26
N VAL A 225 9.42 5.43 9.79
CA VAL A 225 9.04 4.85 11.09
C VAL A 225 9.36 5.83 12.23
N LEU A 226 10.52 6.49 12.19
CA LEU A 226 10.87 7.51 13.17
C LEU A 226 9.93 8.72 13.09
N ALA A 227 9.59 9.17 11.89
CA ALA A 227 8.59 10.21 11.67
C ALA A 227 7.21 9.80 12.20
N SER A 228 6.81 8.53 12.02
CA SER A 228 5.57 7.99 12.56
C SER A 228 5.58 7.95 14.09
N ALA A 229 6.71 7.57 14.71
CA ALA A 229 6.88 7.62 16.16
C ALA A 229 6.72 9.05 16.71
N LEU A 230 7.37 10.01 16.06
CA LEU A 230 7.25 11.44 16.39
C LEU A 230 5.83 11.94 16.18
N PHE A 231 5.17 11.55 15.09
CA PHE A 231 3.76 11.90 14.85
C PHE A 231 2.83 11.32 15.93
N GLY A 232 3.09 10.09 16.40
CA GLY A 232 2.40 9.49 17.53
C GLY A 232 2.53 10.31 18.82
N PHE A 233 3.73 10.78 19.13
CA PHE A 233 3.97 11.68 20.25
C PHE A 233 3.24 13.02 20.10
N LEU A 234 3.32 13.64 18.93
CA LEU A 234 2.73 14.95 18.65
C LEU A 234 1.19 14.89 18.73
N GLN A 235 0.57 13.86 18.14
CA GLN A 235 -0.89 13.73 18.20
C GLN A 235 -1.39 13.41 19.62
N ASP A 236 -0.67 12.61 20.40
CA ASP A 236 -1.04 12.41 21.81
C ASP A 236 -0.97 13.73 22.58
N ARG A 237 0.15 14.44 22.47
CA ARG A 237 0.37 15.68 23.24
C ARG A 237 -0.54 16.83 22.77
N GLY A 238 -0.81 16.91 21.48
CA GLY A 238 -1.58 18.02 20.89
C GLY A 238 -3.07 17.80 20.83
N LEU A 239 -3.52 16.56 20.68
CA LEU A 239 -4.93 16.24 20.48
C LEU A 239 -5.49 15.36 21.61
N TRP A 240 -4.94 14.16 21.80
CA TRP A 240 -5.58 13.17 22.69
C TRP A 240 -5.44 13.49 24.17
N ARG A 241 -4.25 13.88 24.60
CA ARG A 241 -4.01 14.26 26.01
C ARG A 241 -4.84 15.47 26.47
N PRO A 242 -4.93 16.59 25.72
CA PRO A 242 -5.82 17.69 26.06
C PRO A 242 -7.29 17.28 26.16
N LEU A 243 -7.78 16.38 25.30
CA LEU A 243 -9.15 15.88 25.36
C LEU A 243 -9.38 15.02 26.60
N ARG A 244 -8.45 14.09 26.90
CA ARG A 244 -8.51 13.29 28.13
C ARG A 244 -8.52 14.16 29.38
N ASN A 245 -7.64 15.15 29.43
CA ASN A 245 -7.54 16.06 30.58
C ASN A 245 -8.80 16.93 30.79
N ARG A 246 -9.61 17.10 29.77
CA ARG A 246 -10.92 17.78 29.85
C ARG A 246 -12.06 16.86 30.21
N GLY A 247 -11.79 15.57 30.43
CA GLY A 247 -12.83 14.59 30.73
C GLY A 247 -13.74 14.29 29.52
N THR A 248 -13.25 14.50 28.28
CA THR A 248 -14.02 14.21 27.08
C THR A 248 -14.35 12.71 27.04
N GLY A 249 -15.64 12.38 26.93
CA GLY A 249 -16.10 10.99 26.89
C GLY A 249 -15.58 10.24 25.64
N LEU A 250 -15.53 8.90 25.73
CA LEU A 250 -15.00 8.04 24.66
C LEU A 250 -15.71 8.23 23.33
N ILE A 251 -17.05 8.38 23.32
CA ILE A 251 -17.84 8.58 22.09
C ILE A 251 -17.42 9.90 21.41
N ALA A 252 -17.27 10.98 22.17
CA ALA A 252 -16.83 12.25 21.62
C ALA A 252 -15.39 12.16 21.06
N MET A 253 -14.49 11.44 21.73
CA MET A 253 -13.13 11.19 21.22
C MET A 253 -13.15 10.34 19.94
N MET A 254 -14.06 9.37 19.80
CA MET A 254 -14.26 8.61 18.57
C MET A 254 -14.70 9.52 17.41
N ILE A 255 -15.65 10.45 17.64
CA ILE A 255 -16.08 11.43 16.63
C ILE A 255 -14.91 12.33 16.24
N VAL A 256 -14.11 12.79 17.21
CA VAL A 256 -12.88 13.57 16.92
C VAL A 256 -11.90 12.75 16.05
N SER A 257 -11.78 11.43 16.29
CA SER A 257 -10.90 10.58 15.49
C SER A 257 -11.34 10.48 14.03
N ILE A 258 -12.66 10.46 13.77
CA ILE A 258 -13.21 10.48 12.41
C ILE A 258 -12.89 11.82 11.73
N GLY A 259 -13.15 12.95 12.42
CA GLY A 259 -12.82 14.27 11.89
C GLY A 259 -11.32 14.45 11.61
N PHE A 260 -10.48 13.93 12.51
CA PHE A 260 -9.02 13.93 12.36
C PHE A 260 -8.57 13.05 11.17
N ALA A 261 -9.21 11.89 10.95
CA ALA A 261 -8.95 11.04 9.80
C ALA A 261 -9.26 11.77 8.48
N LEU A 262 -10.42 12.42 8.38
CA LEU A 262 -10.81 13.19 7.19
C LEU A 262 -9.84 14.35 6.92
N LEU A 263 -9.42 15.06 7.99
CA LEU A 263 -8.41 16.13 7.88
C LEU A 263 -7.09 15.59 7.32
N LEU A 264 -6.56 14.52 7.90
CA LEU A 264 -5.30 13.92 7.45
C LEU A 264 -5.40 13.44 6.01
N ARG A 265 -6.48 12.76 5.63
CA ARG A 265 -6.71 12.29 4.27
C ARG A 265 -6.74 13.43 3.27
N SER A 266 -7.40 14.54 3.59
CA SER A 266 -7.43 15.73 2.74
C SER A 266 -6.03 16.34 2.57
N ILE A 267 -5.23 16.36 3.65
CA ILE A 267 -3.83 16.81 3.58
C ILE A 267 -3.01 15.88 2.69
N TYR A 268 -3.16 14.56 2.82
CA TYR A 268 -2.43 13.59 1.98
C TYR A 268 -2.84 13.70 0.51
N GLN A 269 -4.13 13.87 0.23
CA GLN A 269 -4.61 14.08 -1.13
C GLN A 269 -4.08 15.38 -1.74
N TYR A 270 -3.99 16.43 -0.95
CA TYR A 270 -3.41 17.70 -1.40
C TYR A 270 -1.91 17.60 -1.67
N THR A 271 -1.14 16.87 -0.83
CA THR A 271 0.31 16.80 -0.93
C THR A 271 0.82 15.78 -1.95
N VAL A 272 0.17 14.63 -2.07
CA VAL A 272 0.60 13.52 -2.96
C VAL A 272 -0.26 13.46 -4.22
N GLY A 273 -1.44 14.12 -4.20
CA GLY A 273 -2.40 14.04 -5.29
C GLY A 273 -3.30 12.81 -5.19
N SER A 274 -4.14 12.62 -6.21
CA SER A 274 -5.06 11.48 -6.31
C SER A 274 -4.48 10.29 -7.09
N SER A 275 -3.31 10.46 -7.71
CA SER A 275 -2.60 9.41 -8.43
C SER A 275 -2.04 8.35 -7.49
N THR A 276 -1.73 7.21 -8.05
CA THR A 276 -1.03 6.14 -7.35
C THR A 276 0.44 6.19 -7.72
N GLU A 277 1.29 6.32 -6.72
CA GLU A 277 2.72 6.50 -6.87
C GLU A 277 3.50 5.23 -6.51
N THR A 278 4.64 5.02 -7.15
CA THR A 278 5.55 3.90 -6.86
C THR A 278 6.85 4.41 -6.27
N LEU A 279 7.49 3.62 -5.42
CA LEU A 279 8.84 3.91 -4.96
C LEU A 279 9.83 3.81 -6.13
N SER A 280 10.99 4.47 -6.02
CA SER A 280 12.01 4.44 -7.08
C SER A 280 12.70 3.08 -7.24
N GLN A 281 12.66 2.25 -6.19
CA GLN A 281 13.32 0.95 -6.13
C GLN A 281 12.31 -0.16 -5.80
N TYR A 282 12.65 -1.39 -6.13
CA TYR A 282 11.88 -2.59 -5.82
C TYR A 282 10.48 -2.69 -6.47
N VAL A 283 10.22 -1.91 -7.53
CA VAL A 283 8.91 -1.89 -8.20
C VAL A 283 8.61 -3.22 -8.89
N ALA A 284 9.58 -3.72 -9.67
CA ALA A 284 9.47 -5.00 -10.35
C ALA A 284 10.72 -5.83 -10.05
N GLN A 285 10.54 -6.91 -9.30
CA GLN A 285 11.61 -7.86 -9.00
C GLN A 285 11.22 -9.24 -9.52
N GLY A 286 12.19 -9.95 -10.09
CA GLY A 286 12.05 -11.36 -10.39
C GLY A 286 11.78 -12.16 -9.12
N ARG A 287 11.01 -13.23 -9.24
CA ARG A 287 10.80 -14.20 -8.16
C ARG A 287 11.89 -15.28 -8.25
N THR A 288 12.40 -15.66 -7.13
CA THR A 288 13.32 -16.79 -6.98
C THR A 288 12.56 -17.96 -6.40
N ASP A 289 12.75 -19.14 -6.98
CA ASP A 289 12.10 -20.37 -6.53
C ASP A 289 12.83 -20.94 -5.31
N TYR A 290 12.10 -21.04 -4.21
CA TYR A 290 12.52 -21.72 -2.96
C TYR A 290 11.70 -23.01 -2.80
N GLY A 291 11.89 -23.98 -3.71
CA GLY A 291 11.12 -25.20 -3.77
C GLY A 291 9.68 -24.96 -4.24
N PRO A 292 8.64 -25.20 -3.41
CA PRO A 292 7.24 -24.99 -3.81
C PRO A 292 6.81 -23.51 -3.77
N ILE A 293 7.64 -22.61 -3.25
CA ILE A 293 7.33 -21.20 -3.03
C ILE A 293 8.25 -20.34 -3.90
N ALA A 294 7.66 -19.40 -4.65
CA ALA A 294 8.42 -18.40 -5.39
C ALA A 294 8.28 -17.03 -4.69
N LEU A 295 9.39 -16.46 -4.24
CA LEU A 295 9.44 -15.17 -3.54
C LEU A 295 10.40 -14.20 -4.21
N SER A 296 10.04 -12.92 -4.22
CA SER A 296 10.96 -11.85 -4.56
C SER A 296 11.78 -11.42 -3.32
N ASN A 297 12.95 -10.83 -3.55
CA ASN A 297 13.80 -10.35 -2.44
C ASN A 297 13.07 -9.37 -1.53
N LYS A 298 12.19 -8.51 -2.09
CA LYS A 298 11.35 -7.60 -1.28
C LYS A 298 10.36 -8.34 -0.39
N GLU A 299 9.80 -9.45 -0.86
CA GLU A 299 8.86 -10.26 -0.06
C GLU A 299 9.57 -10.96 1.09
N VAL A 300 10.76 -11.49 0.85
CA VAL A 300 11.61 -12.06 1.92
C VAL A 300 11.95 -10.99 2.97
N ALA A 301 12.30 -9.78 2.54
CA ALA A 301 12.56 -8.66 3.45
C ALA A 301 11.32 -8.28 4.26
N ILE A 302 10.12 -8.22 3.64
CA ILE A 302 8.86 -7.94 4.33
C ILE A 302 8.59 -9.00 5.42
N PHE A 303 8.75 -10.28 5.10
CA PHE A 303 8.61 -11.36 6.09
C PHE A 303 9.59 -11.19 7.25
N GLY A 304 10.88 -11.01 6.94
CA GLY A 304 11.93 -10.86 7.95
C GLY A 304 11.69 -9.66 8.87
N ILE A 305 11.46 -8.48 8.30
CA ILE A 305 11.22 -7.24 9.06
C ILE A 305 9.97 -7.37 9.93
N SER A 306 8.86 -7.89 9.36
CA SER A 306 7.60 -8.04 10.09
C SER A 306 7.75 -9.00 11.27
N ILE A 307 8.30 -10.19 11.04
CA ILE A 307 8.48 -11.21 12.08
C ILE A 307 9.40 -10.71 13.19
N VAL A 308 10.57 -10.16 12.82
CA VAL A 308 11.52 -9.63 13.81
C VAL A 308 10.88 -8.51 14.64
N THR A 309 10.22 -7.56 14.00
CA THR A 309 9.58 -6.44 14.71
C THR A 309 8.45 -6.93 15.62
N LEU A 310 7.60 -7.84 15.17
CA LEU A 310 6.52 -8.40 15.99
C LEU A 310 7.08 -9.17 17.18
N VAL A 311 8.07 -10.04 16.97
CA VAL A 311 8.71 -10.81 18.05
C VAL A 311 9.39 -9.90 19.07
N VAL A 312 10.18 -8.92 18.61
CA VAL A 312 10.85 -7.93 19.49
C VAL A 312 9.81 -7.13 20.29
N THR A 313 8.75 -6.67 19.63
CA THR A 313 7.68 -5.93 20.29
C THR A 313 6.96 -6.79 21.34
N CYS A 314 6.61 -8.04 20.99
CA CYS A 314 5.98 -8.96 21.96
C CYS A 314 6.89 -9.23 23.16
N ILE A 315 8.17 -9.50 22.94
CA ILE A 315 9.13 -9.69 24.04
C ILE A 315 9.25 -8.42 24.87
N ALA A 316 9.35 -7.24 24.26
CA ALA A 316 9.42 -5.97 24.94
C ALA A 316 8.17 -5.73 25.81
N LEU A 317 6.98 -5.96 25.26
CA LEU A 317 5.72 -5.81 26.02
C LEU A 317 5.57 -6.83 27.14
N MET A 318 6.10 -8.05 27.00
CA MET A 318 5.98 -9.11 28.02
C MET A 318 7.03 -8.97 29.13
N ARG A 319 8.27 -8.59 28.79
CA ARG A 319 9.41 -8.67 29.69
C ARG A 319 9.86 -7.34 30.30
N THR A 320 9.60 -6.19 29.64
CA THR A 320 10.09 -4.89 30.10
C THR A 320 9.21 -4.25 31.20
N ARG A 321 9.79 -3.30 31.92
CA ARG A 321 9.07 -2.47 32.91
C ARG A 321 7.94 -1.66 32.25
N LEU A 322 8.20 -1.15 31.03
CA LEU A 322 7.22 -0.40 30.26
C LEU A 322 6.01 -1.27 29.89
N GLY A 323 6.23 -2.50 29.41
CA GLY A 323 5.15 -3.43 29.09
C GLY A 323 4.33 -3.83 30.32
N LYS A 324 4.98 -3.98 31.49
CA LYS A 324 4.25 -4.21 32.77
C LYS A 324 3.40 -2.99 33.14
N ALA A 325 3.94 -1.78 33.02
CA ALA A 325 3.20 -0.54 33.25
C ALA A 325 2.01 -0.35 32.30
N MET A 326 2.20 -0.68 31.01
CA MET A 326 1.11 -0.65 30.01
C MET A 326 -0.05 -1.58 30.40
N ARG A 327 0.25 -2.81 30.83
CA ARG A 327 -0.80 -3.74 31.31
C ARG A 327 -1.49 -3.23 32.57
N ALA A 328 -0.75 -2.73 33.55
CA ALA A 328 -1.33 -2.17 34.77
C ALA A 328 -2.27 -1.00 34.46
N VAL A 329 -1.87 -0.09 33.56
CA VAL A 329 -2.71 1.04 33.12
C VAL A 329 -3.91 0.56 32.35
N SER A 330 -3.76 -0.49 31.51
CA SER A 330 -4.85 -1.11 30.76
C SER A 330 -5.89 -1.74 31.68
N ASP A 331 -5.44 -2.42 32.74
CA ASP A 331 -6.33 -3.10 33.69
C ASP A 331 -7.09 -2.08 34.60
N ASN A 332 -6.38 -1.12 35.15
CA ASN A 332 -7.00 -0.06 35.96
C ASN A 332 -6.11 1.20 36.01
N PRO A 333 -6.44 2.25 35.23
CA PRO A 333 -5.67 3.51 35.23
C PRO A 333 -5.66 4.23 36.59
N ALA A 334 -6.78 4.23 37.33
CA ALA A 334 -6.90 4.92 38.60
C ALA A 334 -6.03 4.25 39.70
N LEU A 335 -6.07 2.92 39.76
CA LEU A 335 -5.23 2.15 40.67
C LEU A 335 -3.74 2.28 40.29
N SER A 336 -3.41 2.33 39.00
CA SER A 336 -2.05 2.56 38.56
C SER A 336 -1.53 3.94 38.97
N ALA A 337 -2.37 4.97 38.87
CA ALA A 337 -2.03 6.32 39.31
C ALA A 337 -1.80 6.39 40.83
N SER A 338 -2.66 5.76 41.65
CA SER A 338 -2.51 5.72 43.10
C SER A 338 -1.26 4.93 43.54
N SER A 339 -0.80 3.99 42.71
CA SER A 339 0.48 3.25 42.88
C SER A 339 1.72 4.05 42.47
N GLY A 340 1.57 5.33 42.11
CA GLY A 340 2.69 6.21 41.68
C GLY A 340 3.12 6.10 40.24
N LEU A 341 2.41 5.34 39.40
CA LEU A 341 2.70 5.27 37.96
C LEU A 341 2.27 6.55 37.24
N ARG A 342 3.12 7.09 36.38
CA ARG A 342 2.79 8.23 35.54
C ARG A 342 1.95 7.77 34.35
N VAL A 343 0.63 7.62 34.53
CA VAL A 343 -0.32 7.09 33.54
C VAL A 343 -0.22 7.81 32.20
N ASP A 344 -0.18 9.15 32.19
CA ASP A 344 -0.01 9.94 30.98
C ASP A 344 1.29 9.62 30.22
N GLY A 345 2.37 9.34 30.96
CA GLY A 345 3.66 8.95 30.35
C GLY A 345 3.58 7.58 29.68
N VAL A 346 2.85 6.64 30.29
CA VAL A 346 2.60 5.31 29.75
C VAL A 346 1.73 5.41 28.49
N ILE A 347 0.63 6.18 28.53
CA ILE A 347 -0.23 6.39 27.38
C ILE A 347 0.54 7.06 26.21
N SER A 348 1.38 8.06 26.51
CA SER A 348 2.20 8.70 25.48
C SER A 348 3.19 7.71 24.83
N ALA A 349 3.82 6.83 25.65
CA ALA A 349 4.68 5.77 25.11
C ALA A 349 3.91 4.77 24.24
N VAL A 350 2.66 4.46 24.57
CA VAL A 350 1.77 3.63 23.76
C VAL A 350 1.45 4.29 22.41
N TRP A 351 1.17 5.59 22.42
CA TRP A 351 0.93 6.33 21.15
C TRP A 351 2.17 6.36 20.28
N ILE A 352 3.37 6.56 20.84
CA ILE A 352 4.63 6.52 20.11
C ILE A 352 4.84 5.14 19.49
N LEU A 353 4.77 4.09 20.30
CA LEU A 353 5.04 2.72 19.85
C LEU A 353 3.96 2.22 18.88
N GLY A 354 2.69 2.45 19.21
CA GLY A 354 1.56 2.04 18.38
C GLY A 354 1.59 2.71 17.01
N THR A 355 1.87 4.03 16.95
CA THR A 355 1.97 4.75 15.69
C THR A 355 3.23 4.36 14.91
N ALA A 356 4.35 4.06 15.58
CA ALA A 356 5.56 3.54 14.92
C ALA A 356 5.32 2.20 14.23
N LEU A 357 4.66 1.26 14.90
CA LEU A 357 4.28 -0.05 14.35
C LEU A 357 3.31 0.09 13.17
N THR A 358 2.31 0.95 13.34
CA THR A 358 1.33 1.27 12.29
C THR A 358 1.99 1.92 11.09
N GLY A 359 2.93 2.85 11.32
CA GLY A 359 3.74 3.47 10.28
C GLY A 359 4.62 2.47 9.55
N LEU A 360 5.25 1.53 10.28
CA LEU A 360 6.01 0.44 9.66
C LEU A 360 5.12 -0.45 8.78
N SER A 361 3.89 -0.75 9.22
CA SER A 361 2.91 -1.43 8.36
C SER A 361 2.68 -0.65 7.06
N GLY A 362 2.57 0.68 7.14
CA GLY A 362 2.45 1.56 5.97
C GLY A 362 3.68 1.55 5.06
N VAL A 363 4.89 1.53 5.64
CA VAL A 363 6.16 1.38 4.90
C VAL A 363 6.18 0.07 4.12
N LEU A 364 5.90 -1.04 4.79
CA LEU A 364 5.92 -2.37 4.16
C LEU A 364 4.81 -2.53 3.12
N LEU A 365 3.65 -1.91 3.35
CA LEU A 365 2.56 -1.88 2.38
C LEU A 365 2.96 -1.07 1.14
N ALA A 366 3.65 0.07 1.30
CA ALA A 366 4.18 0.88 0.20
C ALA A 366 5.22 0.13 -0.65
N VAL A 367 6.06 -0.70 -0.02
CA VAL A 367 7.02 -1.57 -0.73
C VAL A 367 6.32 -2.74 -1.43
N ASN A 368 5.27 -3.30 -0.80
CA ASN A 368 4.53 -4.44 -1.36
C ASN A 368 3.62 -4.03 -2.52
N GLN A 369 3.00 -2.87 -2.42
CA GLN A 369 2.02 -2.33 -3.37
C GLN A 369 2.49 -0.95 -3.86
N GLN A 370 1.55 -0.12 -4.27
CA GLN A 370 1.77 1.27 -4.65
C GLN A 370 1.27 2.20 -3.55
N VAL A 371 1.83 3.40 -3.46
CA VAL A 371 1.42 4.43 -2.49
C VAL A 371 0.26 5.23 -3.06
N ASN A 372 -0.81 5.34 -2.27
CA ASN A 372 -1.99 6.13 -2.60
C ASN A 372 -2.50 6.78 -1.31
N PHE A 373 -3.09 7.97 -1.39
CA PHE A 373 -3.60 8.70 -0.23
C PHE A 373 -4.70 7.95 0.57
N GLN A 374 -5.30 6.92 -0.01
CA GLN A 374 -6.33 6.08 0.64
C GLN A 374 -5.81 4.71 1.07
N MET A 375 -4.50 4.41 0.94
CA MET A 375 -3.99 3.06 1.12
C MET A 375 -4.31 2.47 2.50
N GLY A 376 -4.18 3.25 3.55
CA GLY A 376 -4.48 2.81 4.91
C GLY A 376 -5.98 2.73 5.20
N PHE A 377 -6.78 3.63 4.62
CA PHE A 377 -8.23 3.55 4.75
C PHE A 377 -8.82 2.27 4.17
N LYS A 378 -8.29 1.82 3.02
CA LYS A 378 -8.73 0.57 2.37
C LYS A 378 -8.55 -0.66 3.27
N ILE A 379 -7.48 -0.69 4.07
CA ILE A 379 -7.20 -1.82 4.97
C ILE A 379 -7.66 -1.60 6.41
N LEU A 380 -8.17 -0.39 6.74
CA LEU A 380 -8.59 -0.06 8.10
C LEU A 380 -9.64 -1.05 8.64
N LEU A 381 -10.63 -1.38 7.82
CA LEU A 381 -11.67 -2.33 8.22
C LEU A 381 -11.09 -3.74 8.46
N LEU A 382 -10.10 -4.16 7.68
CA LEU A 382 -9.42 -5.45 7.88
C LEU A 382 -8.60 -5.44 9.16
N VAL A 383 -7.97 -4.31 9.51
CA VAL A 383 -7.25 -4.14 10.79
C VAL A 383 -8.23 -4.21 11.96
N PHE A 384 -9.37 -3.54 11.89
CA PHE A 384 -10.41 -3.66 12.91
C PHE A 384 -10.95 -5.08 13.01
N ALA A 385 -11.23 -5.71 11.86
CA ALA A 385 -11.66 -7.09 11.80
C ALA A 385 -10.65 -8.04 12.45
N ALA A 386 -9.36 -7.85 12.19
CA ALA A 386 -8.30 -8.65 12.75
C ALA A 386 -8.23 -8.51 14.29
N VAL A 387 -8.30 -7.28 14.80
CA VAL A 387 -8.25 -7.03 16.26
C VAL A 387 -9.51 -7.53 16.95
N THR A 388 -10.69 -7.34 16.37
CA THR A 388 -11.96 -7.82 16.95
C THR A 388 -12.06 -9.34 16.91
N LEU A 389 -11.71 -9.95 15.77
CA LEU A 389 -11.65 -11.41 15.63
C LEU A 389 -10.66 -12.02 16.62
N GLY A 390 -9.51 -11.41 16.79
CA GLY A 390 -8.49 -11.87 17.73
C GLY A 390 -8.85 -11.66 19.19
N GLY A 391 -9.61 -10.62 19.48
CA GLY A 391 -9.96 -10.12 20.83
C GLY A 391 -9.30 -8.78 21.11
N LEU A 392 -10.13 -7.73 21.21
CA LEU A 392 -9.71 -6.34 21.42
C LEU A 392 -8.79 -6.20 22.64
N GLY A 393 -7.71 -5.44 22.50
CA GLY A 393 -6.76 -5.15 23.60
C GLY A 393 -5.79 -6.29 23.92
N THR A 394 -5.83 -7.42 23.21
CA THR A 394 -4.91 -8.54 23.43
C THR A 394 -3.82 -8.59 22.36
N ILE A 395 -2.56 -8.78 22.78
CA ILE A 395 -1.40 -8.84 21.89
C ILE A 395 -1.48 -10.07 20.98
N TRP A 396 -1.67 -11.25 21.57
CA TRP A 396 -1.74 -12.52 20.84
C TRP A 396 -2.98 -12.63 19.97
N GLY A 397 -4.10 -12.01 20.43
CA GLY A 397 -5.32 -11.93 19.64
C GLY A 397 -5.10 -11.10 18.37
N ALA A 398 -4.52 -9.92 18.48
CA ALA A 398 -4.21 -9.08 17.32
C ALA A 398 -3.34 -9.82 16.29
N LEU A 399 -2.33 -10.59 16.73
CA LEU A 399 -1.46 -11.38 15.85
C LEU A 399 -2.23 -12.49 15.14
N LEU A 400 -2.94 -13.34 15.90
CA LEU A 400 -3.68 -14.48 15.33
C LEU A 400 -4.82 -14.01 14.43
N GLY A 401 -5.58 -13.00 14.86
CA GLY A 401 -6.66 -12.45 14.04
C GLY A 401 -6.15 -11.87 12.72
N SER A 402 -5.00 -11.21 12.73
CA SER A 402 -4.38 -10.65 11.53
C SER A 402 -3.93 -11.74 10.54
N LEU A 403 -3.33 -12.82 11.04
CA LEU A 403 -2.94 -13.94 10.19
C LEU A 403 -4.15 -14.63 9.57
N VAL A 404 -5.22 -14.83 10.36
CA VAL A 404 -6.48 -15.40 9.85
C VAL A 404 -7.09 -14.50 8.78
N ILE A 405 -7.23 -13.19 9.03
CA ILE A 405 -7.77 -12.25 8.06
C ILE A 405 -6.90 -12.19 6.80
N GLY A 406 -5.56 -12.10 6.94
CA GLY A 406 -4.65 -12.10 5.80
C GLY A 406 -4.75 -13.34 4.93
N LEU A 407 -4.83 -14.52 5.55
CA LEU A 407 -5.04 -15.78 4.85
C LEU A 407 -6.41 -15.81 4.15
N MET A 408 -7.47 -15.36 4.82
CA MET A 408 -8.81 -15.31 4.23
C MET A 408 -8.87 -14.43 2.99
N VAL A 409 -8.27 -13.24 3.05
CA VAL A 409 -8.26 -12.30 1.91
C VAL A 409 -7.59 -12.89 0.68
N GLU A 410 -6.48 -13.62 0.85
CA GLU A 410 -5.69 -14.10 -0.29
C GLU A 410 -6.06 -15.53 -0.73
N VAL A 411 -6.57 -16.38 0.19
CA VAL A 411 -6.91 -17.77 -0.13
C VAL A 411 -8.35 -17.90 -0.66
N ALA A 412 -9.29 -17.10 -0.13
CA ALA A 412 -10.71 -17.21 -0.53
C ALA A 412 -10.94 -17.10 -2.05
N PRO A 413 -10.28 -16.22 -2.81
CA PRO A 413 -10.45 -16.14 -4.26
C PRO A 413 -9.92 -17.34 -5.05
N VAL A 414 -9.00 -18.11 -4.45
CA VAL A 414 -8.41 -19.30 -5.10
C VAL A 414 -9.29 -20.52 -4.93
N LEU A 415 -10.14 -20.53 -3.88
CA LEU A 415 -11.06 -21.63 -3.64
C LEU A 415 -12.15 -21.66 -4.70
N SER A 416 -12.33 -22.80 -5.34
CA SER A 416 -13.41 -23.05 -6.30
C SER A 416 -14.19 -24.30 -5.90
N ILE A 417 -15.51 -24.24 -6.00
CA ILE A 417 -16.41 -25.36 -5.73
C ILE A 417 -17.13 -25.67 -7.04
N GLY A 418 -16.79 -26.80 -7.69
CA GLY A 418 -17.41 -27.18 -8.95
C GLY A 418 -17.22 -26.17 -10.10
N GLY A 419 -16.09 -25.44 -10.12
CA GLY A 419 -15.81 -24.38 -11.10
C GLY A 419 -16.40 -23.00 -10.75
N TRP A 420 -17.21 -22.91 -9.70
CA TRP A 420 -17.71 -21.64 -9.19
C TRP A 420 -16.74 -21.05 -8.13
N HIS A 421 -16.40 -19.76 -8.29
CA HIS A 421 -15.59 -19.02 -7.33
C HIS A 421 -16.53 -18.22 -6.41
N PRO A 422 -16.71 -18.63 -5.14
CA PRO A 422 -17.65 -17.97 -4.23
C PRO A 422 -17.20 -16.54 -3.87
N VAL A 423 -15.90 -16.26 -3.91
CA VAL A 423 -15.35 -14.93 -3.63
C VAL A 423 -14.50 -14.50 -4.82
N PRO A 424 -15.00 -13.64 -5.73
CA PRO A 424 -14.18 -13.04 -6.79
C PRO A 424 -13.05 -12.20 -6.22
N ALA A 425 -11.91 -12.18 -6.92
CA ALA A 425 -10.73 -11.40 -6.48
C ALA A 425 -11.01 -9.89 -6.31
N SER A 426 -11.99 -9.35 -7.03
CA SER A 426 -12.41 -7.94 -6.92
C SER A 426 -13.07 -7.57 -5.60
N ILE A 427 -13.63 -8.54 -4.87
CA ILE A 427 -14.32 -8.35 -3.58
C ILE A 427 -13.71 -9.19 -2.45
N LYS A 428 -12.45 -9.58 -2.57
CA LYS A 428 -11.77 -10.44 -1.60
C LYS A 428 -11.80 -9.90 -0.16
N ASP A 429 -11.71 -8.59 0.00
CA ASP A 429 -11.76 -7.93 1.31
C ASP A 429 -13.15 -8.05 1.94
N VAL A 430 -14.21 -7.96 1.13
CA VAL A 430 -15.60 -8.13 1.58
C VAL A 430 -15.85 -9.57 2.05
N GLY A 431 -15.30 -10.56 1.33
CA GLY A 431 -15.37 -11.96 1.73
C GLY A 431 -14.76 -12.20 3.11
N ALA A 432 -13.59 -11.63 3.39
CA ALA A 432 -12.95 -11.74 4.69
C ALA A 432 -13.77 -11.08 5.82
N LEU A 433 -14.38 -9.91 5.54
CA LEU A 433 -15.27 -9.23 6.49
C LEU A 433 -16.55 -10.03 6.78
N LEU A 434 -17.14 -10.66 5.77
CA LEU A 434 -18.31 -11.51 5.95
C LEU A 434 -18.01 -12.70 6.87
N VAL A 435 -16.89 -13.39 6.63
CA VAL A 435 -16.48 -14.50 7.49
C VAL A 435 -16.19 -14.02 8.91
N MET A 436 -15.58 -12.84 9.07
CA MET A 436 -15.40 -12.23 10.39
C MET A 436 -16.75 -12.03 11.11
N ILE A 437 -17.78 -11.52 10.41
CA ILE A 437 -19.11 -11.34 10.99
C ILE A 437 -19.68 -12.69 11.44
N LEU A 438 -19.58 -13.73 10.62
CA LEU A 438 -20.04 -15.06 10.97
C LEU A 438 -19.35 -15.63 12.21
N ILE A 439 -18.02 -15.44 12.32
CA ILE A 439 -17.26 -15.88 13.49
C ILE A 439 -17.69 -15.11 14.75
N LEU A 440 -17.89 -13.80 14.65
CA LEU A 440 -18.33 -12.97 15.77
C LEU A 440 -19.77 -13.24 16.20
N LEU A 441 -20.64 -13.67 15.30
CA LEU A 441 -22.00 -14.15 15.67
C LEU A 441 -21.95 -15.41 16.57
N VAL A 442 -20.97 -16.28 16.33
CA VAL A 442 -20.77 -17.51 17.14
C VAL A 442 -19.95 -17.20 18.40
N ARG A 443 -18.97 -16.31 18.30
CA ARG A 443 -18.04 -15.98 19.38
C ARG A 443 -17.77 -14.47 19.48
N PRO A 444 -18.68 -13.69 20.09
CA PRO A 444 -18.61 -12.22 20.09
C PRO A 444 -17.38 -11.64 20.81
N GLN A 445 -16.71 -12.45 21.64
CA GLN A 445 -15.49 -12.04 22.36
C GLN A 445 -14.22 -12.16 21.50
N GLY A 446 -14.31 -12.71 20.29
CA GLY A 446 -13.16 -13.08 19.46
C GLY A 446 -12.46 -14.36 19.93
N ILE A 447 -11.35 -14.72 19.25
CA ILE A 447 -10.66 -16.01 19.50
C ILE A 447 -10.00 -16.06 20.89
N LEU A 448 -9.32 -14.99 21.29
CA LEU A 448 -8.59 -14.88 22.56
C LEU A 448 -9.13 -13.78 23.50
N GLY A 449 -10.29 -13.21 23.19
CA GLY A 449 -10.94 -12.20 24.03
C GLY A 449 -11.39 -12.79 25.38
N LYS A 450 -11.27 -11.98 26.43
CA LYS A 450 -11.84 -12.32 27.74
C LYS A 450 -13.31 -11.95 27.74
N ALA A 451 -14.15 -12.81 28.30
CA ALA A 451 -15.56 -12.48 28.55
C ALA A 451 -15.63 -11.24 29.46
N GLN A 452 -16.15 -10.12 28.95
CA GLN A 452 -16.54 -9.03 29.82
C GLN A 452 -17.76 -9.51 30.61
N ARG A 453 -17.62 -9.61 31.91
CA ARG A 453 -18.78 -9.74 32.80
C ARG A 453 -19.57 -8.44 32.67
N ILE A 454 -20.70 -8.50 31.97
CA ILE A 454 -21.72 -7.48 32.02
C ILE A 454 -22.31 -7.63 33.43
N GLY A 455 -21.82 -6.78 34.37
CA GLY A 455 -22.38 -6.66 35.69
C GLY A 455 -23.32 -5.47 35.74
#